data_30adb5ea2b99005f79105fd77c16380b
#
_entry.id   30adb5ea2b99005f79105fd77c16380b
#
_cell.length_a   1.000
_cell.length_b   1.000
_cell.length_c   1.000
_cell.angle_alpha   90.00
_cell.angle_beta   90.00
_cell.angle_gamma   90.00
#
_symmetry.space_group_name_H-M   'P 1'
#
loop_
_entity.id
_entity.type
_entity.pdbx_description
1 polymer ?
#
loop_
_entity_poly.entity_id
_entity_poly.type
_entity_poly.pdbx_seq_one_letter_code
_entity_poly.pdbx_strand_id
1 'polypeptide(L)'
;MDLFEKVSEDIKTAMKAKDKVALETLRNVKKVFLEAKTAPGANDTLSDADALKIIQKLTKQGKDAAEIYVQQGRQDLADDELAQVKVLETYLPKQMSAEELEAALKEIIKGIRVNKKKRAEMVKHYVDAFSIKV
;
A
#
# COMPACT_ATOMS: atom_id res chain seq x y z
N MET A 1 9.39 0.78 17.24
CA MET A 1 10.25 0.66 16.04
C MET A 1 9.68 1.51 14.94
N ASP A 2 10.45 2.45 14.41
CA ASP A 2 9.97 3.28 13.30
C ASP A 2 10.06 2.50 11.96
N LEU A 3 9.47 3.07 10.91
CA LEU A 3 9.45 2.39 9.60
C LEU A 3 10.84 2.22 9.00
N PHE A 4 11.75 3.15 9.25
CA PHE A 4 13.13 3.03 8.78
C PHE A 4 13.83 1.82 9.41
N GLU A 5 13.67 1.65 10.71
CA GLU A 5 14.21 0.48 11.43
C GLU A 5 13.56 -0.81 10.97
N LYS A 6 12.23 -0.81 10.78
CA LYS A 6 11.49 -1.98 10.29
C LYS A 6 11.96 -2.41 8.91
N VAL A 7 12.16 -1.47 7.99
CA VAL A 7 12.69 -1.78 6.65
C VAL A 7 14.10 -2.39 6.76
N SER A 8 14.94 -1.84 7.61
CA SER A 8 16.29 -2.38 7.85
C SER A 8 16.27 -3.82 8.39
N GLU A 9 15.36 -4.10 9.32
CA GLU A 9 15.12 -5.46 9.84
C GLU A 9 14.61 -6.39 8.75
N ASP A 10 13.66 -5.94 7.95
CA ASP A 10 13.07 -6.75 6.88
C ASP A 10 14.07 -7.05 5.77
N ILE A 11 15.05 -6.18 5.53
CA ILE A 11 16.17 -6.47 4.63
C ILE A 11 16.95 -7.67 5.12
N LYS A 12 17.26 -7.75 6.40
CA LYS A 12 17.95 -8.89 7.00
C LYS A 12 17.15 -10.17 6.85
N THR A 13 15.85 -10.08 7.08
CA THR A 13 14.93 -11.22 6.91
C THR A 13 14.90 -11.70 5.46
N ALA A 14 14.83 -10.77 4.50
CA ALA A 14 14.85 -11.10 3.07
C ALA A 14 16.18 -11.75 2.66
N MET A 15 17.28 -11.29 3.20
CA MET A 15 18.60 -11.91 2.96
C MET A 15 18.65 -13.36 3.45
N LYS A 16 18.12 -13.61 4.64
CA LYS A 16 18.06 -14.97 5.22
C LYS A 16 17.13 -15.89 4.40
N ALA A 17 16.02 -15.35 3.93
CA ALA A 17 15.06 -16.07 3.11
C ALA A 17 15.50 -16.22 1.64
N LYS A 18 16.57 -15.55 1.23
CA LYS A 18 17.05 -15.48 -0.15
C LYS A 18 15.98 -14.96 -1.12
N ASP A 19 15.16 -14.04 -0.63
CA ASP A 19 14.10 -13.40 -1.41
C ASP A 19 14.67 -12.19 -2.15
N LYS A 20 15.07 -12.38 -3.40
CA LYS A 20 15.69 -11.35 -4.22
C LYS A 20 14.78 -10.16 -4.48
N VAL A 21 13.52 -10.41 -4.75
CA VAL A 21 12.53 -9.34 -5.05
C VAL A 21 12.35 -8.45 -3.82
N ALA A 22 12.09 -9.06 -2.66
CA ALA A 22 11.95 -8.32 -1.41
C ALA A 22 13.22 -7.55 -1.08
N LEU A 23 14.39 -8.18 -1.25
CA LEU A 23 15.67 -7.56 -0.96
C LEU A 23 15.93 -6.31 -1.82
N GLU A 24 15.72 -6.40 -3.13
CA GLU A 24 15.88 -5.27 -4.05
C GLU A 24 14.89 -4.15 -3.73
N THR A 25 13.64 -4.50 -3.50
CA THR A 25 12.58 -3.53 -3.18
C THR A 25 12.89 -2.80 -1.88
N LEU A 26 13.25 -3.53 -0.84
CA LEU A 26 13.54 -2.96 0.47
C LEU A 26 14.82 -2.12 0.47
N ARG A 27 15.83 -2.51 -0.29
CA ARG A 27 17.06 -1.70 -0.46
C ARG A 27 16.74 -0.37 -1.14
N ASN A 28 15.87 -0.37 -2.15
CA ASN A 28 15.42 0.84 -2.81
C ASN A 28 14.64 1.74 -1.86
N VAL A 29 13.74 1.17 -1.07
CA VAL A 29 12.98 1.91 -0.05
C VAL A 29 13.93 2.56 0.96
N LYS A 30 14.92 1.80 1.45
CA LYS A 30 15.90 2.32 2.40
C LYS A 30 16.72 3.46 1.80
N LYS A 31 17.11 3.34 0.53
CA LYS A 31 17.83 4.39 -0.19
C LYS A 31 17.01 5.68 -0.23
N VAL A 32 15.74 5.60 -0.60
CA VAL A 32 14.85 6.77 -0.67
C VAL A 32 14.63 7.35 0.73
N PHE A 33 14.49 6.52 1.74
CA PHE A 33 14.40 6.98 3.14
C PHE A 33 15.65 7.73 3.58
N LEU A 34 16.83 7.24 3.25
CA LEU A 34 18.10 7.91 3.56
C LEU A 34 18.19 9.26 2.83
N GLU A 35 17.79 9.33 1.58
CA GLU A 35 17.75 10.59 0.83
C GLU A 35 16.81 11.59 1.51
N ALA A 36 15.65 11.13 1.99
CA ALA A 36 14.70 11.99 2.70
C ALA A 36 15.26 12.47 4.05
N LYS A 37 15.93 11.59 4.81
CA LYS A 37 16.53 11.93 6.10
C LYS A 37 17.67 12.95 5.96
N THR A 38 18.42 12.87 4.88
CA THR A 38 19.58 13.75 4.64
C THR A 38 19.23 14.98 3.81
N ALA A 39 17.97 15.14 3.42
CA ALA A 39 17.51 16.33 2.70
C ALA A 39 17.66 17.59 3.56
N PRO A 40 17.90 18.77 2.94
CA PRO A 40 17.96 20.02 3.69
C PRO A 40 16.69 20.25 4.52
N GLY A 41 16.87 20.55 5.80
CA GLY A 41 15.76 20.80 6.72
C GLY A 41 15.16 19.55 7.39
N ALA A 42 15.59 18.36 7.01
CA ALA A 42 15.09 17.12 7.61
C ALA A 42 15.72 16.79 8.96
N ASN A 43 16.85 17.40 9.31
CA ASN A 43 17.59 17.19 10.57
C ASN A 43 17.87 15.70 10.86
N ASP A 44 18.18 14.93 9.83
CA ASP A 44 18.47 13.51 9.92
C ASP A 44 17.30 12.69 10.52
N THR A 45 16.08 13.17 10.32
CA THR A 45 14.86 12.53 10.82
C THR A 45 13.89 12.19 9.68
N LEU A 46 13.12 11.14 9.87
CA LEU A 46 12.03 10.75 8.96
C LEU A 46 10.87 10.22 9.80
N SER A 47 9.76 10.95 9.82
CA SER A 47 8.57 10.50 10.53
C SER A 47 7.93 9.31 9.83
N ASP A 48 7.18 8.49 10.56
CA ASP A 48 6.45 7.35 9.97
C ASP A 48 5.42 7.83 8.93
N ALA A 49 4.79 8.98 9.18
CA ALA A 49 3.86 9.57 8.21
C ALA A 49 4.53 9.89 6.88
N ASP A 50 5.72 10.49 6.93
CA ASP A 50 6.49 10.80 5.72
C ASP A 50 7.03 9.55 5.05
N ALA A 51 7.46 8.58 5.84
CA ALA A 51 7.89 7.27 5.34
C ALA A 51 6.76 6.56 4.60
N LEU A 52 5.55 6.58 5.14
CA LEU A 52 4.36 6.01 4.48
C LEU A 52 4.05 6.72 3.16
N LYS A 53 4.18 8.03 3.11
CA LYS A 53 3.98 8.80 1.86
C LYS A 53 4.97 8.37 0.78
N ILE A 54 6.22 8.14 1.16
CA ILE A 54 7.26 7.65 0.24
C ILE A 54 6.87 6.27 -0.28
N ILE A 55 6.45 5.36 0.58
CA ILE A 55 6.02 4.02 0.19
C ILE A 55 4.80 4.08 -0.73
N GLN A 56 3.83 4.93 -0.44
CA GLN A 56 2.66 5.14 -1.30
C GLN A 56 3.07 5.62 -2.70
N LYS A 57 3.99 6.56 -2.77
CA LYS A 57 4.51 7.08 -4.04
C LYS A 57 5.21 5.99 -4.85
N LEU A 58 6.08 5.22 -4.20
CA LEU A 58 6.78 4.11 -4.85
C LEU A 58 5.82 3.03 -5.33
N THR A 59 4.79 2.73 -4.55
CA THR A 59 3.73 1.78 -4.91
C THR A 59 3.00 2.24 -6.17
N LYS A 60 2.62 3.51 -6.21
CA LYS A 60 1.93 4.09 -7.37
C LYS A 60 2.83 4.06 -8.61
N GLN A 61 4.09 4.44 -8.47
CA GLN A 61 5.05 4.40 -9.57
C GLN A 61 5.23 2.98 -10.11
N GLY A 62 5.28 1.99 -9.23
CA GLY A 62 5.38 0.59 -9.63
C GLY A 62 4.16 0.10 -10.39
N LYS A 63 2.96 0.47 -9.96
CA LYS A 63 1.72 0.13 -10.65
C LYS A 63 1.64 0.79 -12.03
N ASP A 64 2.00 2.06 -12.11
CA ASP A 64 2.01 2.82 -13.37
C ASP A 64 3.02 2.21 -14.35
N ALA A 65 4.21 1.87 -13.87
CA ALA A 65 5.24 1.22 -14.68
C ALA A 65 4.77 -0.16 -15.20
N ALA A 66 4.13 -0.94 -14.33
CA ALA A 66 3.60 -2.25 -14.73
C ALA A 66 2.55 -2.11 -15.83
N GLU A 67 1.68 -1.13 -15.74
CA GLU A 67 0.66 -0.86 -16.76
C GLU A 67 1.30 -0.50 -18.11
N ILE A 68 2.32 0.34 -18.10
CA ILE A 68 3.07 0.69 -19.31
C ILE A 68 3.72 -0.55 -19.93
N TYR A 69 4.34 -1.40 -19.13
CA TYR A 69 4.96 -2.63 -19.62
C TYR A 69 3.94 -3.59 -20.25
N VAL A 70 2.76 -3.70 -19.66
CA VAL A 70 1.67 -4.51 -20.24
C VAL A 70 1.29 -3.96 -21.62
N GLN A 71 1.15 -2.63 -21.76
CA GLN A 71 0.83 -1.99 -23.03
C GLN A 71 1.91 -2.22 -24.09
N GLN A 72 3.16 -2.33 -23.66
CA GLN A 72 4.30 -2.60 -24.54
C GLN A 72 4.52 -4.09 -24.84
N GLY A 73 3.66 -4.95 -24.33
CA GLY A 73 3.80 -6.40 -24.51
C GLY A 73 4.89 -7.04 -23.65
N ARG A 74 5.34 -6.36 -22.60
CA ARG A 74 6.40 -6.83 -21.70
C ARG A 74 5.80 -7.27 -20.36
N GLN A 75 5.06 -8.39 -20.40
CA GLN A 75 4.43 -8.95 -19.21
C GLN A 75 5.47 -9.38 -18.17
N ASP A 76 6.64 -9.82 -18.59
CA ASP A 76 7.75 -10.20 -17.71
C ASP A 76 8.18 -9.03 -16.80
N LEU A 77 8.35 -7.83 -17.37
CA LEU A 77 8.72 -6.64 -16.64
C LEU A 77 7.56 -6.13 -15.76
N ALA A 78 6.33 -6.24 -16.27
CA ALA A 78 5.14 -5.88 -15.50
C ALA A 78 5.00 -6.75 -14.25
N ASP A 79 5.24 -8.05 -14.36
CA ASP A 79 5.18 -8.99 -13.25
C ASP A 79 6.25 -8.67 -12.19
N ASP A 80 7.46 -8.30 -12.62
CA ASP A 80 8.53 -7.88 -11.70
C ASP A 80 8.13 -6.62 -10.92
N GLU A 81 7.57 -5.62 -11.59
CA GLU A 81 7.08 -4.41 -10.93
C GLU A 81 5.96 -4.70 -9.94
N LEU A 82 5.00 -5.55 -10.32
CA LEU A 82 3.90 -5.93 -9.44
C LEU A 82 4.37 -6.75 -8.24
N ALA A 83 5.41 -7.57 -8.39
CA ALA A 83 6.01 -8.28 -7.27
C ALA A 83 6.63 -7.32 -6.26
N GLN A 84 7.31 -6.27 -6.73
CA GLN A 84 7.84 -5.21 -5.88
C GLN A 84 6.72 -4.42 -5.19
N VAL A 85 5.64 -4.12 -5.91
CA VAL A 85 4.47 -3.44 -5.35
C VAL A 85 3.88 -4.23 -4.18
N LYS A 86 3.80 -5.55 -4.29
CA LYS A 86 3.30 -6.39 -3.19
C LYS A 86 4.15 -6.25 -1.93
N VAL A 87 5.46 -6.16 -2.06
CA VAL A 87 6.36 -5.92 -0.92
C VAL A 87 6.07 -4.56 -0.29
N LEU A 88 5.93 -3.52 -1.11
CA LEU A 88 5.62 -2.17 -0.64
C LEU A 88 4.27 -2.10 0.07
N GLU A 89 3.27 -2.78 -0.45
CA GLU A 89 1.92 -2.79 0.12
C GLU A 89 1.85 -3.40 1.52
N THR A 90 2.82 -4.24 1.90
CA THR A 90 2.86 -4.80 3.26
C THR A 90 3.07 -3.74 4.34
N TYR A 91 3.60 -2.57 3.99
CA TYR A 91 3.81 -1.45 4.92
C TYR A 91 2.65 -0.48 4.95
N LEU A 92 1.76 -0.54 3.97
CA LEU A 92 0.63 0.38 3.86
C LEU A 92 -0.56 -0.14 4.68
N PRO A 93 -1.41 0.78 5.18
CA PRO A 93 -2.69 0.38 5.74
C PRO A 93 -3.47 -0.42 4.71
N LYS A 94 -4.15 -1.45 5.17
CA LYS A 94 -4.92 -2.33 4.29
C LYS A 94 -6.00 -1.53 3.56
N GLN A 95 -5.82 -1.33 2.26
CA GLN A 95 -6.84 -0.70 1.42
C GLN A 95 -7.76 -1.78 0.89
N MET A 96 -9.06 -1.57 1.08
CA MET A 96 -10.05 -2.45 0.50
C MET A 96 -10.16 -2.21 -1.00
N SER A 97 -10.10 -3.29 -1.80
CA SER A 97 -10.47 -3.23 -3.20
C SER A 97 -11.97 -2.92 -3.32
N ALA A 98 -12.41 -2.47 -4.50
CA ALA A 98 -13.84 -2.24 -4.75
C ALA A 98 -14.68 -3.50 -4.47
N GLU A 99 -14.17 -4.67 -4.81
CA GLU A 99 -14.82 -5.97 -4.56
C GLU A 99 -14.93 -6.28 -3.07
N GLU A 100 -13.84 -6.08 -2.32
CA GLU A 100 -13.83 -6.28 -0.87
C GLU A 100 -14.79 -5.32 -0.17
N LEU A 101 -14.83 -4.07 -0.62
CA LEU A 101 -15.73 -3.05 -0.10
C LEU A 101 -17.18 -3.45 -0.34
N GLU A 102 -17.50 -3.92 -1.53
CA GLU A 102 -18.85 -4.39 -1.88
C GLU A 102 -19.26 -5.58 -1.04
N ALA A 103 -18.36 -6.55 -0.83
CA ALA A 103 -18.60 -7.72 0.02
C ALA A 103 -18.85 -7.31 1.48
N ALA A 104 -18.05 -6.38 2.00
CA ALA A 104 -18.23 -5.86 3.35
C ALA A 104 -19.57 -5.15 3.52
N LEU A 105 -19.99 -4.34 2.54
CA LEU A 105 -21.28 -3.66 2.53
C LEU A 105 -22.43 -4.66 2.48
N LYS A 106 -22.34 -5.71 1.69
CA LYS A 106 -23.36 -6.76 1.61
C LYS A 106 -23.51 -7.50 2.93
N GLU A 107 -22.43 -7.79 3.64
CA GLU A 107 -22.49 -8.42 4.96
C GLU A 107 -23.15 -7.51 6.00
N ILE A 108 -22.83 -6.23 5.99
CA ILE A 108 -23.44 -5.24 6.87
C ILE A 108 -24.95 -5.17 6.60
N ILE A 109 -25.35 -5.15 5.32
CA ILE A 109 -26.75 -5.14 4.91
C ILE A 109 -27.49 -6.38 5.39
N LYS A 110 -26.86 -7.57 5.32
CA LYS A 110 -27.42 -8.81 5.85
C LYS A 110 -27.64 -8.76 7.36
N GLY A 111 -26.71 -8.18 8.11
CA GLY A 111 -26.79 -8.04 9.56
C GLY A 111 -27.89 -7.07 10.02
N ILE A 112 -28.36 -6.19 9.13
CA ILE A 112 -29.32 -5.13 9.46
C ILE A 112 -30.74 -5.44 8.91
N ARG A 113 -30.97 -6.65 8.44
CA ARG A 113 -32.25 -7.06 7.82
C ARG A 113 -33.48 -6.92 8.72
N VAL A 114 -33.29 -6.84 10.03
CA VAL A 114 -34.38 -6.83 11.00
C VAL A 114 -35.10 -5.47 11.10
N ASN A 115 -34.47 -4.37 10.64
CA ASN A 115 -35.05 -3.04 10.72
C ASN A 115 -34.77 -2.24 9.45
N LYS A 116 -35.74 -2.22 8.55
CA LYS A 116 -35.63 -1.55 7.23
C LYS A 116 -35.27 -0.08 7.32
N LYS A 117 -35.76 0.63 8.35
CA LYS A 117 -35.50 2.06 8.52
C LYS A 117 -34.06 2.33 8.94
N LYS A 118 -33.56 1.61 9.93
CA LYS A 118 -32.16 1.67 10.36
C LYS A 118 -31.22 1.23 9.26
N ARG A 119 -31.60 0.22 8.51
CA ARG A 119 -30.85 -0.28 7.36
C ARG A 119 -30.62 0.79 6.29
N ALA A 120 -31.68 1.52 5.92
CA ALA A 120 -31.59 2.60 4.92
C ALA A 120 -30.67 3.72 5.40
N GLU A 121 -30.80 4.13 6.66
CA GLU A 121 -29.95 5.17 7.25
C GLU A 121 -28.49 4.73 7.34
N MET A 122 -28.19 3.49 7.74
CA MET A 122 -26.83 2.99 7.83
C MET A 122 -26.19 2.81 6.45
N VAL A 123 -26.91 2.31 5.47
CA VAL A 123 -26.43 2.20 4.09
C VAL A 123 -26.08 3.57 3.54
N LYS A 124 -26.96 4.56 3.74
CA LYS A 124 -26.69 5.93 3.32
C LYS A 124 -25.45 6.50 4.00
N HIS A 125 -25.31 6.28 5.31
CA HIS A 125 -24.15 6.73 6.07
C HIS A 125 -22.85 6.12 5.53
N TYR A 126 -22.82 4.82 5.26
CA TYR A 126 -21.66 4.14 4.70
C TYR A 126 -21.34 4.60 3.29
N VAL A 127 -22.34 4.74 2.44
CA VAL A 127 -22.16 5.24 1.07
C VAL A 127 -21.59 6.65 1.08
N ASP A 128 -22.09 7.54 1.91
CA ASP A 128 -21.57 8.90 2.05
C ASP A 128 -20.12 8.91 2.56
N ALA A 129 -19.83 8.07 3.54
CA ALA A 129 -18.47 7.96 4.09
C ALA A 129 -17.47 7.42 3.05
N PHE A 130 -17.89 6.49 2.20
CA PHE A 130 -17.03 5.94 1.15
C PHE A 130 -16.93 6.83 -0.10
N SER A 131 -17.96 7.61 -0.41
CA SER A 131 -17.94 8.56 -1.53
C SER A 131 -16.89 9.65 -1.34
N ILE A 132 -16.59 10.02 -0.10
CA ILE A 132 -15.57 11.03 0.21
C ILE A 132 -14.16 10.46 -0.01
N LYS A 133 -13.97 9.16 -0.02
CA LYS A 133 -12.67 8.48 -0.12
C LYS A 133 -12.33 7.99 -1.54
N VAL A 134 -13.28 8.03 -2.42
CA VAL A 134 -13.10 7.61 -3.82
C VAL A 134 -12.71 8.84 -4.73
#